data_c4bad93844a8d1d713c3fdf208acc3ac
#
_entry.id   c4bad93844a8d1d713c3fdf208acc3ac
#
_cell.length_a   1.000
_cell.length_b   1.000
_cell.length_c   1.000
_cell.angle_alpha   90.00
_cell.angle_beta   90.00
_cell.angle_gamma   90.00
#
_symmetry.space_group_name_H-M   'P 1'
#
loop_
_entity.id
_entity.type
_entity.pdbx_description
1 polymer ?
#
loop_
_entity_poly.entity_id
_entity_poly.type
_entity_poly.pdbx_seq_one_letter_code
_entity_poly.pdbx_strand_id
1 'polypeptide(L)'
;MATNNFNKETIIGRGRNGPVYKAILEDDKPVAIKKSMKVGRSKTKQFMIDQVSVLSKINHRNLVKFLGCCLETEVPLLVYEFVTNRTLFDHIHNKDKAPTIPWETRLRIAAETTEVLSYLHSGAGTPVIHRDVKSSSILLDDNFTVKVSDFGSSNLVPMDVTQLSTMVQDTLGKTSTAIQKA
;
A
#
# COMPACT_ATOMS: atom_id res chain seq x y z
N MET A 1 -25.15 -1.13 -1.73
CA MET A 1 -23.85 -0.42 -1.52
C MET A 1 -22.78 -1.44 -1.24
N ALA A 2 -21.70 -1.45 -2.01
CA ALA A 2 -20.63 -2.47 -2.00
C ALA A 2 -19.93 -2.69 -0.63
N THR A 3 -19.95 -1.73 0.29
CA THR A 3 -19.28 -1.79 1.60
C THR A 3 -20.21 -2.11 2.78
N ASN A 4 -21.48 -2.46 2.53
CA ASN A 4 -22.48 -2.58 3.60
C ASN A 4 -22.41 -1.38 4.59
N ASN A 5 -22.38 -0.16 4.05
CA ASN A 5 -22.27 1.11 4.77
C ASN A 5 -21.03 1.22 5.69
N PHE A 6 -19.88 0.65 5.25
CA PHE A 6 -18.61 0.64 6.00
C PHE A 6 -18.74 -0.05 7.38
N ASN A 7 -19.43 -1.18 7.42
CA ASN A 7 -19.56 -1.97 8.63
C ASN A 7 -18.18 -2.37 9.16
N LYS A 8 -17.99 -2.29 10.48
CA LYS A 8 -16.74 -2.64 11.17
C LYS A 8 -16.32 -4.10 10.94
N GLU A 9 -17.26 -5.00 10.69
CA GLU A 9 -17.01 -6.42 10.39
C GLU A 9 -16.34 -6.65 9.03
N THR A 10 -16.45 -5.70 8.11
CA THR A 10 -15.80 -5.78 6.80
C THR A 10 -14.39 -5.19 6.78
N ILE A 11 -13.88 -4.72 7.93
CA ILE A 11 -12.51 -4.20 8.04
C ILE A 11 -11.52 -5.36 7.92
N ILE A 12 -10.64 -5.28 6.91
CA ILE A 12 -9.57 -6.25 6.64
C ILE A 12 -8.18 -5.75 7.04
N GLY A 13 -8.06 -4.45 7.35
CA GLY A 13 -6.81 -3.85 7.80
C GLY A 13 -6.97 -2.41 8.25
N ARG A 14 -5.95 -1.92 8.96
CA ARG A 14 -5.85 -0.52 9.39
C ARG A 14 -4.46 -0.02 9.05
N GLY A 15 -4.38 0.85 8.04
CA GLY A 15 -3.15 1.58 7.69
C GLY A 15 -3.09 2.93 8.43
N ARG A 16 -1.93 3.59 8.31
CA ARG A 16 -1.71 4.94 8.89
C ARG A 16 -2.79 5.95 8.46
N ASN A 17 -3.27 5.84 7.22
CA ASN A 17 -4.19 6.80 6.61
C ASN A 17 -5.67 6.35 6.68
N GLY A 18 -6.00 5.35 7.47
CA GLY A 18 -7.35 4.91 7.72
C GLY A 18 -7.59 3.42 7.54
N PRO A 19 -8.82 2.97 7.80
CA PRO A 19 -9.22 1.58 7.67
C PRO A 19 -9.38 1.16 6.21
N VAL A 20 -9.14 -0.13 5.97
CA VAL A 20 -9.37 -0.81 4.68
C VAL A 20 -10.52 -1.80 4.86
N TYR A 21 -11.49 -1.73 3.98
CA TYR A 21 -12.69 -2.55 3.99
C TYR A 21 -12.68 -3.52 2.80
N LYS A 22 -13.15 -4.74 3.02
CA LYS A 22 -13.52 -5.64 1.92
C LYS A 22 -14.90 -5.23 1.42
N ALA A 23 -15.05 -5.16 0.10
CA ALA A 23 -16.32 -4.89 -0.56
C ALA A 23 -16.51 -5.84 -1.74
N ILE A 24 -17.75 -6.04 -2.14
CA ILE A 24 -18.13 -6.79 -3.34
C ILE A 24 -18.78 -5.80 -4.31
N LEU A 25 -18.26 -5.71 -5.52
CA LEU A 25 -18.87 -4.90 -6.59
C LEU A 25 -20.10 -5.62 -7.18
N GLU A 26 -20.84 -4.93 -8.03
CA GLU A 26 -22.07 -5.45 -8.65
C GLU A 26 -21.81 -6.68 -9.56
N ASP A 27 -20.57 -6.86 -10.03
CA ASP A 27 -20.12 -7.99 -10.82
C ASP A 27 -19.50 -9.12 -9.96
N ASP A 28 -19.85 -9.18 -8.68
CA ASP A 28 -19.34 -10.14 -7.68
C ASP A 28 -17.83 -10.11 -7.45
N LYS A 29 -17.14 -9.09 -7.96
CA LYS A 29 -15.69 -8.94 -7.73
C LYS A 29 -15.37 -8.39 -6.36
N PRO A 30 -14.55 -9.10 -5.56
CA PRO A 30 -14.04 -8.57 -4.32
C PRO A 30 -13.01 -7.46 -4.56
N VAL A 31 -13.14 -6.36 -3.81
CA VAL A 31 -12.20 -5.24 -3.82
C VAL A 31 -11.83 -4.82 -2.40
N ALA A 32 -10.70 -4.12 -2.27
CA ALA A 32 -10.29 -3.48 -1.03
C ALA A 32 -10.51 -1.97 -1.15
N ILE A 33 -11.28 -1.39 -0.23
CA ILE A 33 -11.58 0.05 -0.21
C ILE A 33 -10.91 0.69 0.98
N LYS A 34 -9.93 1.53 0.73
CA LYS A 34 -9.25 2.34 1.74
C LYS A 34 -10.00 3.65 1.94
N LYS A 35 -10.53 3.86 3.15
CA LYS A 35 -11.22 5.09 3.54
C LYS A 35 -10.23 5.99 4.27
N SER A 36 -10.02 7.21 3.77
CA SER A 36 -9.11 8.17 4.37
C SER A 36 -9.57 8.62 5.75
N MET A 37 -8.63 9.03 6.62
CA MET A 37 -9.01 9.69 7.86
C MET A 37 -9.35 11.16 7.61
N LYS A 38 -10.28 11.71 8.39
CA LYS A 38 -10.62 13.15 8.33
C LYS A 38 -9.47 13.97 8.90
N VAL A 39 -8.73 14.65 8.05
CA VAL A 39 -7.73 15.65 8.43
C VAL A 39 -8.05 16.92 7.64
N GLY A 40 -8.78 17.86 8.18
CA GLY A 40 -9.21 19.12 7.54
C GLY A 40 -9.45 19.01 6.02
N ARG A 41 -10.64 19.31 5.52
CA ARG A 41 -11.09 18.99 4.13
C ARG A 41 -10.07 19.28 3.02
N SER A 42 -9.37 20.44 3.09
CA SER A 42 -8.42 20.84 2.03
C SER A 42 -7.15 19.98 2.02
N LYS A 43 -6.55 19.72 3.19
CA LYS A 43 -5.32 18.92 3.31
C LYS A 43 -5.55 17.46 2.95
N THR A 44 -6.70 16.88 3.32
CA THR A 44 -7.05 15.50 2.98
C THR A 44 -7.24 15.34 1.47
N LYS A 45 -7.92 16.29 0.82
CA LYS A 45 -8.18 16.22 -0.62
C LYS A 45 -6.89 16.33 -1.43
N GLN A 46 -6.01 17.29 -1.11
CA GLN A 46 -4.73 17.44 -1.80
C GLN A 46 -3.86 16.20 -1.64
N PHE A 47 -3.71 15.71 -0.41
CA PHE A 47 -2.98 14.47 -0.13
C PHE A 47 -3.48 13.27 -0.94
N MET A 48 -4.80 13.15 -1.13
CA MET A 48 -5.38 12.06 -1.92
C MET A 48 -5.14 12.24 -3.41
N ILE A 49 -5.16 13.47 -3.91
CA ILE A 49 -4.82 13.78 -5.32
C ILE A 49 -3.37 13.39 -5.59
N ASP A 50 -2.45 13.72 -4.68
CA ASP A 50 -1.04 13.35 -4.80
C ASP A 50 -0.86 11.82 -4.78
N GLN A 51 -1.57 11.11 -3.90
CA GLN A 51 -1.59 9.63 -3.88
C GLN A 51 -2.11 9.04 -5.20
N VAL A 52 -3.24 9.52 -5.70
CA VAL A 52 -3.81 9.07 -6.98
C VAL A 52 -2.83 9.32 -8.12
N SER A 53 -2.14 10.47 -8.11
CA SER A 53 -1.11 10.79 -9.11
C SER A 53 0.05 9.78 -9.10
N VAL A 54 0.48 9.32 -7.93
CA VAL A 54 1.50 8.26 -7.81
C VAL A 54 0.94 6.93 -8.32
N LEU A 55 -0.22 6.52 -7.77
CA LEU A 55 -0.82 5.21 -8.03
C LEU A 55 -1.19 5.01 -9.51
N SER A 56 -1.58 6.08 -10.21
CA SER A 56 -1.93 6.02 -11.64
C SER A 56 -0.71 5.83 -12.57
N LYS A 57 0.50 6.10 -12.08
CA LYS A 57 1.74 6.02 -12.86
C LYS A 57 2.49 4.69 -12.66
N ILE A 58 2.16 3.93 -11.65
CA ILE A 58 2.82 2.67 -11.34
C ILE A 58 1.95 1.48 -11.74
N ASN A 59 2.57 0.52 -12.43
CA ASN A 59 1.92 -0.73 -12.80
C ASN A 59 2.96 -1.85 -12.82
N HIS A 60 2.84 -2.81 -11.92
CA HIS A 60 3.74 -3.95 -11.83
C HIS A 60 2.99 -5.17 -11.30
N ARG A 61 3.34 -6.38 -11.74
CA ARG A 61 2.65 -7.62 -11.33
C ARG A 61 2.63 -7.84 -9.81
N ASN A 62 3.69 -7.41 -9.13
CA ASN A 62 3.86 -7.54 -7.68
C ASN A 62 3.47 -6.26 -6.90
N LEU A 63 2.77 -5.32 -7.51
CA LEU A 63 2.08 -4.22 -6.85
C LEU A 63 0.58 -4.51 -6.73
N VAL A 64 -0.03 -4.09 -5.63
CA VAL A 64 -1.49 -4.08 -5.52
C VAL A 64 -2.06 -3.13 -6.56
N LYS A 65 -2.93 -3.65 -7.43
CA LYS A 65 -3.52 -2.89 -8.53
C LYS A 65 -4.47 -1.83 -8.00
N PHE A 66 -4.21 -0.58 -8.35
CA PHE A 66 -5.14 0.52 -8.14
C PHE A 66 -6.26 0.47 -9.19
N LEU A 67 -7.52 0.45 -8.75
CA LEU A 67 -8.69 0.32 -9.63
C LEU A 67 -9.41 1.64 -9.83
N GLY A 68 -9.32 2.56 -8.85
CA GLY A 68 -9.98 3.85 -8.95
C GLY A 68 -10.13 4.57 -7.62
N CYS A 69 -10.77 5.72 -7.64
CA CYS A 69 -11.02 6.53 -6.45
C CYS A 69 -12.39 7.22 -6.52
N CYS A 70 -12.90 7.60 -5.34
CA CYS A 70 -14.01 8.54 -5.22
C CYS A 70 -13.55 9.72 -4.37
N LEU A 71 -13.46 10.91 -5.00
CA LEU A 71 -13.03 12.17 -4.38
C LEU A 71 -14.19 13.11 -4.08
N GLU A 72 -15.41 12.74 -4.47
CA GLU A 72 -16.63 13.54 -4.28
C GLU A 72 -17.22 13.38 -2.89
N THR A 73 -16.92 12.26 -2.22
CA THR A 73 -17.38 12.00 -0.86
C THR A 73 -16.67 12.89 0.15
N GLU A 74 -17.32 13.15 1.28
CA GLU A 74 -16.73 13.95 2.39
C GLU A 74 -15.35 13.40 2.81
N VAL A 75 -15.22 12.07 2.77
CA VAL A 75 -13.98 11.35 3.03
C VAL A 75 -13.61 10.57 1.76
N PRO A 76 -12.50 10.93 1.08
CA PRO A 76 -12.09 10.26 -0.14
C PRO A 76 -11.85 8.76 0.05
N LEU A 77 -12.14 7.99 -1.00
CA LEU A 77 -12.00 6.54 -1.04
C LEU A 77 -11.03 6.16 -2.15
N LEU A 78 -10.15 5.19 -1.87
CA LEU A 78 -9.30 4.54 -2.87
C LEU A 78 -9.71 3.08 -3.00
N VAL A 79 -9.83 2.60 -4.23
CA VAL A 79 -10.26 1.23 -4.54
C VAL A 79 -9.10 0.46 -5.14
N TYR A 80 -8.83 -0.71 -4.60
CA TYR A 80 -7.75 -1.61 -5.00
C TYR A 80 -8.27 -3.03 -5.27
N GLU A 81 -7.51 -3.83 -6.00
CA GLU A 81 -7.75 -5.27 -6.04
C GLU A 81 -7.74 -5.86 -4.62
N PHE A 82 -8.58 -6.86 -4.40
CA PHE A 82 -8.56 -7.62 -3.15
C PHE A 82 -7.54 -8.75 -3.26
N VAL A 83 -6.59 -8.80 -2.31
CA VAL A 83 -5.58 -9.86 -2.22
C VAL A 83 -5.99 -10.84 -1.15
N THR A 84 -6.03 -12.12 -1.47
CA THR A 84 -6.77 -13.15 -0.74
C THR A 84 -6.05 -13.70 0.50
N ASN A 85 -4.73 -13.84 0.45
CA ASN A 85 -3.97 -14.62 1.43
C ASN A 85 -3.25 -13.76 2.48
N ARG A 86 -3.86 -12.64 2.91
CA ARG A 86 -3.39 -11.82 4.03
C ARG A 86 -2.02 -11.16 3.81
N THR A 87 -1.43 -10.64 4.91
CA THR A 87 -0.12 -10.00 4.91
C THR A 87 0.99 -10.99 5.25
N LEU A 88 2.21 -10.69 4.80
CA LEU A 88 3.40 -11.42 5.25
C LEU A 88 3.57 -11.35 6.77
N PHE A 89 3.15 -10.23 7.40
CA PHE A 89 3.14 -10.10 8.85
C PHE A 89 2.27 -11.17 9.52
N ASP A 90 1.07 -11.42 9.00
CA ASP A 90 0.16 -12.45 9.54
C ASP A 90 0.78 -13.85 9.46
N HIS A 91 1.45 -14.16 8.35
CA HIS A 91 2.13 -15.46 8.18
C HIS A 91 3.35 -15.64 9.08
N ILE A 92 4.03 -14.57 9.47
CA ILE A 92 5.19 -14.64 10.35
C ILE A 92 4.76 -14.72 11.83
N HIS A 93 3.74 -13.96 12.22
CA HIS A 93 3.41 -13.74 13.63
C HIS A 93 2.15 -14.48 14.11
N ASN A 94 1.23 -14.85 13.21
CA ASN A 94 -0.03 -15.51 13.56
C ASN A 94 0.00 -17.02 13.18
N LYS A 95 0.94 -17.76 13.75
CA LYS A 95 1.19 -19.18 13.43
C LYS A 95 -0.04 -20.08 13.55
N ASP A 96 -0.97 -19.77 14.43
CA ASP A 96 -2.21 -20.55 14.63
C ASP A 96 -3.24 -20.34 13.50
N LYS A 97 -3.07 -19.32 12.67
CA LYS A 97 -4.03 -18.91 11.64
C LYS A 97 -3.48 -18.97 10.20
N ALA A 98 -2.20 -19.26 10.05
CA ALA A 98 -1.56 -19.24 8.74
C ALA A 98 -0.57 -20.42 8.61
N PRO A 99 -0.52 -21.08 7.44
CA PRO A 99 0.45 -22.14 7.19
C PRO A 99 1.87 -21.60 7.24
N THR A 100 2.81 -22.45 7.68
CA THR A 100 4.24 -22.09 7.68
C THR A 100 4.73 -21.93 6.25
N ILE A 101 5.34 -20.78 5.96
CA ILE A 101 5.93 -20.50 4.64
C ILE A 101 7.24 -21.29 4.49
N PRO A 102 7.38 -22.19 3.49
CA PRO A 102 8.61 -22.90 3.19
C PRO A 102 9.77 -21.94 2.87
N TRP A 103 11.02 -22.41 3.06
CA TRP A 103 12.21 -21.58 2.86
C TRP A 103 12.32 -21.04 1.42
N GLU A 104 12.08 -21.86 0.42
CA GLU A 104 12.11 -21.47 -0.99
C GLU A 104 11.09 -20.37 -1.29
N THR A 105 9.89 -20.45 -0.68
CA THR A 105 8.86 -19.43 -0.82
C THR A 105 9.27 -18.13 -0.13
N ARG A 106 9.97 -18.19 1.02
CA ARG A 106 10.51 -16.97 1.67
C ARG A 106 11.54 -16.26 0.81
N LEU A 107 12.43 -17.01 0.17
CA LEU A 107 13.41 -16.47 -0.77
C LEU A 107 12.72 -15.81 -1.97
N ARG A 108 11.70 -16.46 -2.53
CA ARG A 108 10.91 -15.90 -3.63
C ARG A 108 10.19 -14.61 -3.22
N ILE A 109 9.58 -14.56 -2.04
CA ILE A 109 8.94 -13.36 -1.50
C ILE A 109 9.96 -12.21 -1.38
N ALA A 110 11.17 -12.48 -0.89
CA ALA A 110 12.22 -11.48 -0.80
C ALA A 110 12.65 -10.98 -2.19
N ALA A 111 12.85 -11.88 -3.15
CA ALA A 111 13.22 -11.54 -4.53
C ALA A 111 12.14 -10.69 -5.21
N GLU A 112 10.86 -11.12 -5.16
CA GLU A 112 9.75 -10.37 -5.75
C GLU A 112 9.56 -8.99 -5.10
N THR A 113 9.76 -8.88 -3.78
CA THR A 113 9.72 -7.58 -3.08
C THR A 113 10.84 -6.66 -3.57
N THR A 114 12.05 -7.19 -3.74
CA THR A 114 13.20 -6.42 -4.24
C THR A 114 12.98 -5.97 -5.69
N GLU A 115 12.41 -6.83 -6.54
CA GLU A 115 12.05 -6.50 -7.93
C GLU A 115 11.10 -5.31 -7.99
N VAL A 116 10.07 -5.29 -7.14
CA VAL A 116 9.13 -4.17 -7.04
C VAL A 116 9.82 -2.88 -6.62
N LEU A 117 10.68 -2.94 -5.61
CA LEU A 117 11.39 -1.74 -5.14
C LEU A 117 12.34 -1.19 -6.22
N SER A 118 13.04 -2.08 -6.93
CA SER A 118 13.85 -1.70 -8.08
C SER A 118 13.02 -1.04 -9.17
N TYR A 119 11.84 -1.62 -9.51
CA TYR A 119 10.92 -1.02 -10.47
C TYR A 119 10.46 0.40 -10.03
N LEU A 120 10.08 0.57 -8.77
CA LEU A 120 9.64 1.87 -8.24
C LEU A 120 10.75 2.93 -8.31
N HIS A 121 12.00 2.53 -8.08
CA HIS A 121 13.13 3.45 -8.05
C HIS A 121 13.63 3.82 -9.45
N SER A 122 13.50 2.94 -10.44
CA SER A 122 14.13 3.16 -11.76
C SER A 122 13.23 2.85 -12.96
N GLY A 123 12.20 2.01 -12.80
CA GLY A 123 11.34 1.53 -13.90
C GLY A 123 10.04 2.28 -14.07
N ALA A 124 9.60 3.08 -13.12
CA ALA A 124 8.30 3.74 -13.11
C ALA A 124 8.23 5.06 -13.91
N GLY A 125 9.26 5.39 -14.71
CA GLY A 125 9.36 6.64 -15.46
C GLY A 125 9.70 7.85 -14.57
N THR A 126 8.92 8.11 -13.53
CA THR A 126 9.28 9.02 -12.43
C THR A 126 9.56 8.17 -11.19
N PRO A 127 10.76 8.25 -10.59
CA PRO A 127 11.09 7.44 -9.42
C PRO A 127 10.10 7.64 -8.28
N VAL A 128 9.70 6.54 -7.65
CA VAL A 128 8.77 6.53 -6.52
C VAL A 128 9.46 5.90 -5.31
N ILE A 129 9.54 6.65 -4.21
CA ILE A 129 10.03 6.10 -2.94
C ILE A 129 8.83 5.72 -2.08
N HIS A 130 8.73 4.45 -1.69
CA HIS A 130 7.62 3.90 -0.92
C HIS A 130 7.57 4.43 0.53
N ARG A 131 8.70 4.53 1.22
CA ARG A 131 8.91 5.07 2.58
C ARG A 131 8.30 4.28 3.75
N ASP A 132 7.57 3.21 3.53
CA ASP A 132 6.96 2.41 4.60
C ASP A 132 6.89 0.92 4.22
N VAL A 133 8.03 0.36 3.75
CA VAL A 133 8.14 -1.07 3.42
C VAL A 133 8.29 -1.88 4.70
N LYS A 134 7.32 -2.73 4.97
CA LYS A 134 7.29 -3.62 6.15
C LYS A 134 6.46 -4.86 5.85
N SER A 135 6.58 -5.90 6.66
CA SER A 135 5.84 -7.16 6.45
C SER A 135 4.31 -6.98 6.38
N SER A 136 3.74 -5.98 7.04
CA SER A 136 2.31 -5.67 6.97
C SER A 136 1.90 -4.90 5.70
N SER A 137 2.84 -4.33 4.93
CA SER A 137 2.57 -3.74 3.61
C SER A 137 2.84 -4.69 2.46
N ILE A 138 3.27 -5.93 2.75
CA ILE A 138 3.44 -7.00 1.78
C ILE A 138 2.25 -7.96 1.92
N LEU A 139 1.37 -7.97 0.92
CA LEU A 139 0.26 -8.91 0.82
C LEU A 139 0.70 -10.12 -0.01
N LEU A 140 0.06 -11.25 0.21
CA LEU A 140 0.30 -12.49 -0.51
C LEU A 140 -1.00 -12.95 -1.18
N ASP A 141 -0.93 -13.44 -2.41
CA ASP A 141 -2.05 -14.11 -3.05
C ASP A 141 -2.07 -15.62 -2.69
N ASP A 142 -3.01 -16.37 -3.25
CA ASP A 142 -3.18 -17.81 -2.96
C ASP A 142 -1.96 -18.66 -3.39
N ASN A 143 -1.12 -18.14 -4.28
CA ASN A 143 0.14 -18.76 -4.72
C ASN A 143 1.37 -18.23 -3.95
N PHE A 144 1.16 -17.45 -2.88
CA PHE A 144 2.21 -16.72 -2.17
C PHE A 144 2.98 -15.74 -3.07
N THR A 145 2.36 -15.22 -4.14
CA THR A 145 2.94 -14.15 -4.94
C THR A 145 2.81 -12.83 -4.19
N VAL A 146 3.88 -12.05 -4.20
CA VAL A 146 3.92 -10.76 -3.51
C VAL A 146 3.04 -9.72 -4.22
N LYS A 147 2.33 -8.95 -3.40
CA LYS A 147 1.60 -7.73 -3.77
C LYS A 147 1.94 -6.63 -2.77
N VAL A 148 2.89 -5.75 -3.12
CA VAL A 148 3.25 -4.60 -2.27
C VAL A 148 2.12 -3.58 -2.26
N SER A 149 1.78 -3.10 -1.07
CA SER A 149 0.65 -2.20 -0.80
C SER A 149 1.05 -1.02 0.07
N ASP A 150 0.10 -0.17 0.40
CA ASP A 150 0.21 0.94 1.37
C ASP A 150 1.15 2.08 0.97
N PHE A 151 0.92 2.63 -0.22
CA PHE A 151 1.61 3.81 -0.76
C PHE A 151 1.26 5.14 -0.05
N GLY A 152 0.68 5.09 1.15
CA GLY A 152 0.24 6.26 1.90
C GLY A 152 1.33 7.21 2.33
N SER A 153 2.59 6.79 2.28
CA SER A 153 3.77 7.60 2.60
C SER A 153 4.67 7.82 1.39
N SER A 154 4.30 7.29 0.20
CA SER A 154 5.13 7.37 -0.99
C SER A 154 5.18 8.78 -1.57
N ASN A 155 6.31 9.11 -2.20
CA ASN A 155 6.52 10.36 -2.92
C ASN A 155 7.13 10.11 -4.29
N LEU A 156 6.68 10.91 -5.27
CA LEU A 156 7.39 11.06 -6.54
C LEU A 156 8.67 11.87 -6.29
N VAL A 157 9.77 11.42 -6.88
CA VAL A 157 11.03 12.17 -6.86
C VAL A 157 11.09 13.00 -8.13
N PRO A 158 11.07 14.35 -8.04
CA PRO A 158 11.30 15.20 -9.21
C PRO A 158 12.69 14.91 -9.80
N MET A 159 12.79 14.81 -11.13
CA MET A 159 14.06 14.51 -11.82
C MET A 159 15.15 15.55 -11.59
N ASP A 160 14.78 16.76 -11.16
CA ASP A 160 15.67 17.90 -11.01
C ASP A 160 16.28 18.04 -9.60
N VAL A 161 15.96 17.12 -8.68
CA VAL A 161 16.40 17.24 -7.28
C VAL A 161 17.58 16.34 -7.01
N THR A 162 18.77 16.95 -6.95
CA THR A 162 20.03 16.28 -6.58
C THR A 162 20.15 15.91 -5.10
N GLN A 163 19.21 16.36 -4.26
CA GLN A 163 19.16 16.03 -2.82
C GLN A 163 17.74 15.74 -2.38
N LEU A 164 17.50 14.51 -1.93
CA LEU A 164 16.25 14.11 -1.26
C LEU A 164 16.45 14.18 0.25
N SER A 165 15.76 15.10 0.87
CA SER A 165 15.53 15.06 2.31
C SER A 165 14.52 13.96 2.62
N THR A 166 14.98 12.77 2.99
CA THR A 166 14.13 11.65 3.40
C THR A 166 13.94 11.68 4.91
N MET A 167 12.72 11.95 5.37
CA MET A 167 12.34 11.61 6.73
C MET A 167 12.11 10.10 6.82
N VAL A 168 13.03 9.40 7.44
CA VAL A 168 12.83 8.00 7.83
C VAL A 168 11.93 8.00 9.06
N GLN A 169 10.70 7.55 8.92
CA GLN A 169 9.80 7.32 10.04
C GLN A 169 9.97 5.87 10.52
N ASP A 170 10.57 5.73 11.68
CA ASP A 170 10.72 4.44 12.33
C ASP A 170 9.35 3.87 12.77
N THR A 171 9.23 2.55 12.75
CA THR A 171 8.04 1.78 13.17
C THR A 171 7.70 1.98 14.66
N LEU A 172 8.62 2.55 15.44
CA LEU A 172 8.46 2.86 16.87
C LEU A 172 8.06 4.32 17.16
N GLY A 173 7.67 5.08 16.13
CA GLY A 173 7.15 6.45 16.32
C GLY A 173 8.19 7.53 16.60
N LYS A 174 9.50 7.25 16.46
CA LYS A 174 10.55 8.27 16.54
C LYS A 174 10.94 8.74 15.16
N THR A 175 10.94 10.05 14.96
CA THR A 175 11.36 10.67 13.70
C THR A 175 12.88 10.82 13.72
N SER A 176 13.57 10.13 12.82
CA SER A 176 15.01 10.31 12.57
C SER A 176 15.20 10.95 11.20
N THR A 177 15.94 12.05 11.14
CA THR A 177 16.28 12.72 9.89
C THR A 177 17.64 12.22 9.44
N ALA A 178 17.67 11.39 8.39
CA ALA A 178 18.92 10.98 7.76
C ALA A 178 19.18 11.87 6.54
N ILE A 179 20.28 12.61 6.56
CA ILE A 179 20.80 13.33 5.41
C ILE A 179 21.80 12.42 4.72
N GLN A 180 21.44 11.89 3.56
CA GLN A 180 22.37 11.12 2.73
C GLN A 180 22.93 12.07 1.68
N LYS A 181 24.22 12.38 1.80
CA LYS A 181 24.99 13.07 0.75
C LYS A 181 25.34 12.02 -0.32
N ALA A 182 24.92 12.28 -1.55
CA ALA A 182 25.43 11.58 -2.73
C ALA A 182 26.82 12.10 -3.08
#